data_9e3095f03959798dda0bc35e74ba4620
#
_entry.id   9e3095f03959798dda0bc35e74ba4620
#
_cell.length_a   1.000
_cell.length_b   1.000
_cell.length_c   1.000
_cell.angle_alpha   90.00
_cell.angle_beta   90.00
_cell.angle_gamma   90.00
#
_symmetry.space_group_name_H-M   'P 1'
#
loop_
_entity.id
_entity.type
_entity.pdbx_description
1 polymer ?
#
loop_
_entity_poly.entity_id
_entity_poly.type
_entity_poly.pdbx_seq_one_letter_code
_entity_poly.pdbx_strand_id
1 'polypeptide(L)'
;MGPGFPWREADCLHMAERIADRGYYPPGIARQYAAILADRSRVGRLQNIALPFFVIHGDHDTLLPAPCGEDIVKNVKHAEWLLVEGMGHDMGPGIEAVITPAVCAFMGLEAL
;
A
#
# COMPACT_ATOMS: atom_id res chain seq x y z
N MET A 1 3.05 -9.50 -7.02
CA MET A 1 1.61 -9.90 -6.87
C MET A 1 1.55 -10.96 -5.79
N GLY A 2 0.51 -10.93 -4.95
CA GLY A 2 0.31 -11.93 -3.90
C GLY A 2 -0.56 -13.09 -4.38
N PRO A 3 -0.39 -14.29 -3.82
CA PRO A 3 -1.11 -15.50 -4.25
C PRO A 3 -2.61 -15.47 -3.93
N GLY A 4 -3.03 -14.69 -2.92
CA GLY A 4 -4.44 -14.59 -2.53
C GLY A 4 -5.31 -13.75 -3.47
N PHE A 5 -4.69 -12.87 -4.25
CA PHE A 5 -5.37 -11.92 -5.14
C PHE A 5 -4.74 -11.93 -6.53
N PRO A 6 -4.85 -13.05 -7.28
CA PRO A 6 -4.17 -13.22 -8.55
C PRO A 6 -4.80 -12.33 -9.64
N TRP A 7 -3.95 -11.67 -10.40
CA TRP A 7 -4.35 -10.95 -11.60
C TRP A 7 -4.50 -11.92 -12.78
N ARG A 8 -5.56 -11.77 -13.55
CA ARG A 8 -5.70 -12.42 -14.85
C ARG A 8 -4.91 -11.61 -15.89
N GLU A 9 -4.46 -12.28 -16.95
CA GLU A 9 -3.73 -11.62 -18.03
C GLU A 9 -4.50 -10.42 -18.63
N ALA A 10 -5.80 -10.58 -18.83
CA ALA A 10 -6.66 -9.50 -19.32
C ALA A 10 -6.68 -8.27 -18.39
N ASP A 11 -6.69 -8.48 -17.08
CA ASP A 11 -6.66 -7.40 -16.08
C ASP A 11 -5.31 -6.67 -16.13
N CYS A 12 -4.20 -7.43 -16.29
CA CYS A 12 -2.86 -6.86 -16.45
C CYS A 12 -2.75 -6.00 -17.70
N LEU A 13 -3.24 -6.49 -18.83
CA LEU A 13 -3.23 -5.75 -20.11
C LEU A 13 -4.05 -4.46 -19.98
N HIS A 14 -5.27 -4.54 -19.48
CA HIS A 14 -6.13 -3.39 -19.28
C HIS A 14 -5.50 -2.34 -18.35
N MET A 15 -4.86 -2.78 -17.27
CA MET A 15 -4.13 -1.88 -16.38
C MET A 15 -2.94 -1.21 -17.09
N ALA A 16 -2.17 -1.97 -17.86
CA ALA A 16 -1.03 -1.45 -18.62
C ALA A 16 -1.46 -0.41 -19.65
N GLU A 17 -2.54 -0.65 -20.39
CA GLU A 17 -3.14 0.31 -21.33
C GLU A 17 -3.53 1.61 -20.62
N ARG A 18 -4.26 1.52 -19.50
CA ARG A 18 -4.67 2.70 -18.73
C ARG A 18 -3.48 3.50 -18.18
N ILE A 19 -2.41 2.82 -17.78
CA ILE A 19 -1.18 3.49 -17.31
C ILE A 19 -0.50 4.19 -18.48
N ALA A 20 -0.40 3.55 -19.64
CA ALA A 20 0.19 4.13 -20.85
C ALA A 20 -0.58 5.36 -21.33
N ASP A 21 -1.92 5.30 -21.33
CA ASP A 21 -2.80 6.40 -21.73
C ASP A 21 -2.71 7.61 -20.79
N ARG A 22 -2.43 7.39 -19.51
CA ARG A 22 -2.22 8.48 -18.55
C ARG A 22 -0.94 9.26 -18.79
N GLY A 23 0.08 8.60 -19.30
CA GLY A 23 1.35 9.22 -19.65
C GLY A 23 2.53 8.28 -19.44
N TYR A 24 3.35 8.24 -20.45
CA TYR A 24 4.61 7.52 -20.43
C TYR A 24 5.77 8.51 -20.31
N TYR A 25 6.34 8.61 -19.12
CA TYR A 25 7.42 9.57 -18.84
C TYR A 25 8.60 8.88 -18.11
N PRO A 26 9.47 8.16 -18.83
CA PRO A 26 10.61 7.45 -18.25
C PRO A 26 11.51 8.29 -17.34
N PRO A 27 11.81 9.58 -17.64
CA PRO A 27 12.61 10.38 -16.73
C PRO A 27 11.99 10.56 -15.33
N GLY A 28 10.67 10.38 -15.20
CA GLY A 28 9.97 10.41 -13.92
C GLY A 28 10.44 9.33 -12.96
N ILE A 29 10.77 8.14 -13.47
CA ILE A 29 11.29 7.02 -12.67
C ILE A 29 12.61 7.42 -11.98
N ALA A 30 13.54 8.01 -12.71
CA ALA A 30 14.82 8.46 -12.16
C ALA A 30 14.64 9.56 -11.10
N ARG A 31 13.69 10.48 -11.32
CA ARG A 31 13.35 11.54 -10.34
C ARG A 31 12.74 10.97 -9.08
N GLN A 32 11.81 10.01 -9.19
CA GLN A 32 11.22 9.31 -8.05
C GLN A 32 12.30 8.57 -7.25
N TYR A 33 13.17 7.85 -7.92
CA TYR A 33 14.26 7.13 -7.27
C TYR A 33 15.23 8.08 -6.55
N ALA A 34 15.60 9.19 -7.18
CA ALA A 34 16.43 10.23 -6.56
C ALA A 34 15.74 10.83 -5.31
N ALA A 35 14.43 11.07 -5.37
CA ALA A 35 13.67 11.56 -4.23
C ALA A 35 13.63 10.55 -3.07
N ILE A 36 13.47 9.26 -3.35
CA ILE A 36 13.53 8.19 -2.35
C ILE A 36 14.91 8.14 -1.68
N LEU A 37 15.99 8.22 -2.45
CA LEU A 37 17.35 8.22 -1.91
C LEU A 37 17.69 9.49 -1.10
N ALA A 38 17.11 10.63 -1.48
CA ALA A 38 17.29 11.89 -0.76
C ALA A 38 16.46 11.97 0.53
N ASP A 39 15.35 11.23 0.61
CA ASP A 39 14.49 11.22 1.79
C ASP A 39 15.13 10.36 2.88
N ARG A 40 15.56 11.04 3.92
CA ARG A 40 16.21 10.41 5.06
C ARG A 40 15.19 9.73 5.98
N SER A 41 15.64 9.24 7.15
CA SER A 41 14.78 8.64 8.16
C SER A 41 13.52 9.49 8.43
N ARG A 42 12.35 8.84 8.38
CA ARG A 42 11.04 9.44 8.65
C ARG A 42 10.60 9.24 10.09
N VAL A 43 11.36 8.50 10.90
CA VAL A 43 10.96 8.09 12.27
C VAL A 43 10.50 9.29 13.09
N GLY A 44 11.28 10.37 13.14
CA GLY A 44 10.89 11.56 13.91
C GLY A 44 9.60 12.23 13.40
N ARG A 45 9.30 12.13 12.09
CA ARG A 45 8.02 12.63 11.54
C ARG A 45 6.87 11.72 11.89
N LEU A 46 7.05 10.40 11.85
CA LEU A 46 6.05 9.41 12.22
C LEU A 46 5.65 9.55 13.70
N GLN A 47 6.62 9.76 14.59
CA GLN A 47 6.38 9.93 16.03
C GLN A 47 5.56 11.17 16.38
N ASN A 48 5.50 12.15 15.49
CA ASN A 48 4.73 13.38 15.66
C ASN A 48 3.32 13.32 15.06
N ILE A 49 2.93 12.18 14.44
CA ILE A 49 1.57 12.00 13.93
C ILE A 49 0.62 11.81 15.10
N ALA A 50 -0.35 12.73 15.23
CA ALA A 50 -1.39 12.69 16.25
C ALA A 50 -2.77 12.27 15.71
N LEU A 51 -2.88 12.10 14.39
CA LEU A 51 -4.12 11.69 13.73
C LEU A 51 -4.32 10.18 13.84
N PRO A 52 -5.56 9.69 13.76
CA PRO A 52 -5.82 8.27 13.57
C PRO A 52 -5.03 7.76 12.36
N PHE A 53 -4.39 6.61 12.50
CA PHE A 53 -3.48 6.10 11.48
C PHE A 53 -3.72 4.60 11.32
N PHE A 54 -3.97 4.15 10.09
CA PHE A 54 -4.22 2.77 9.78
C PHE A 54 -3.23 2.29 8.73
N VAL A 55 -2.48 1.25 9.05
CA VAL A 55 -1.52 0.62 8.15
C VAL A 55 -2.09 -0.69 7.65
N ILE A 56 -2.20 -0.82 6.33
CA ILE A 56 -2.62 -2.06 5.67
C ILE A 56 -1.43 -2.56 4.86
N HIS A 57 -1.07 -3.82 5.02
CA HIS A 57 0.10 -4.42 4.38
C HIS A 57 -0.17 -5.85 3.95
N GLY A 58 0.44 -6.29 2.85
CA GLY A 58 0.36 -7.67 2.40
C GLY A 58 1.48 -8.53 2.99
N ASP A 59 1.15 -9.73 3.44
CA ASP A 59 2.14 -10.67 3.97
C ASP A 59 3.06 -11.26 2.89
N HIS A 60 2.65 -11.18 1.62
CA HIS A 60 3.40 -11.59 0.44
C HIS A 60 3.99 -10.41 -0.35
N ASP A 61 4.11 -9.23 0.27
CA ASP A 61 4.79 -8.09 -0.36
C ASP A 61 6.29 -8.33 -0.41
N THR A 62 6.79 -8.59 -1.62
CA THR A 62 8.22 -8.84 -1.89
C THR A 62 8.98 -7.56 -2.24
N LEU A 63 8.28 -6.45 -2.49
CA LEU A 63 8.91 -5.17 -2.77
C LEU A 63 9.21 -4.41 -1.48
N LEU A 64 8.23 -4.31 -0.61
CA LEU A 64 8.35 -3.76 0.74
C LEU A 64 7.88 -4.82 1.74
N PRO A 65 8.77 -5.62 2.32
CA PRO A 65 8.38 -6.68 3.24
C PRO A 65 7.59 -6.18 4.45
N ALA A 66 6.70 -7.02 5.00
CA ALA A 66 5.82 -6.67 6.12
C ALA A 66 6.51 -5.97 7.31
N PRO A 67 7.77 -6.27 7.68
CA PRO A 67 8.50 -5.52 8.71
C PRO A 67 8.62 -4.01 8.44
N CYS A 68 8.53 -3.57 7.16
CA CYS A 68 8.52 -2.14 6.84
C CYS A 68 7.24 -1.46 7.33
N GLY A 69 6.09 -2.12 7.17
CA GLY A 69 4.81 -1.65 7.71
C GLY A 69 4.76 -1.70 9.23
N GLU A 70 5.29 -2.79 9.82
CA GLU A 70 5.40 -2.93 11.27
C GLU A 70 6.25 -1.81 11.91
N ASP A 71 7.33 -1.40 11.23
CA ASP A 71 8.16 -0.28 11.70
C ASP A 71 7.37 1.04 11.71
N ILE A 72 6.51 1.27 10.74
CA ILE A 72 5.61 2.43 10.75
C ILE A 72 4.67 2.36 11.97
N VAL A 73 4.03 1.21 12.19
CA VAL A 73 3.11 1.02 13.33
C VAL A 73 3.82 1.25 14.67
N LYS A 74 5.04 0.77 14.82
CA LYS A 74 5.86 0.98 16.04
C LYS A 74 6.17 2.46 16.29
N ASN A 75 6.26 3.26 15.25
CA ASN A 75 6.66 4.67 15.33
C ASN A 75 5.49 5.66 15.31
N VAL A 76 4.28 5.24 14.97
CA VAL A 76 3.09 6.08 15.02
C VAL A 76 2.24 5.72 16.23
N LYS A 77 2.05 6.66 17.13
CA LYS A 77 1.26 6.45 18.34
C LYS A 77 -0.20 6.13 17.96
N HIS A 78 -0.73 5.04 18.52
CA HIS A 78 -2.09 4.56 18.25
C HIS A 78 -2.36 4.16 16.80
N ALA A 79 -1.33 3.77 16.03
CA ALA A 79 -1.55 3.20 14.71
C ALA A 79 -2.25 1.84 14.82
N GLU A 80 -3.26 1.63 13.99
CA GLU A 80 -3.88 0.33 13.78
C GLU A 80 -3.17 -0.41 12.65
N TRP A 81 -3.23 -1.74 12.67
CA TRP A 81 -2.53 -2.61 11.75
C TRP A 81 -3.45 -3.68 11.17
N LEU A 82 -3.42 -3.83 9.86
CA LEU A 82 -4.03 -4.94 9.15
C LEU A 82 -3.00 -5.61 8.25
N LEU A 83 -2.61 -6.83 8.58
CA LEU A 83 -1.84 -7.68 7.68
C LEU A 83 -2.81 -8.52 6.87
N VAL A 84 -2.78 -8.36 5.54
CA VAL A 84 -3.69 -9.06 4.62
C VAL A 84 -3.01 -10.30 4.06
N GLU A 85 -3.54 -11.46 4.42
CA GLU A 85 -3.03 -12.76 3.96
C GLU A 85 -3.15 -12.90 2.44
N GLY A 86 -2.08 -13.36 1.81
CA GLY A 86 -2.02 -13.57 0.37
C GLY A 86 -1.90 -12.29 -0.48
N MET A 87 -1.89 -11.12 0.13
CA MET A 87 -1.72 -9.85 -0.59
C MET A 87 -0.24 -9.58 -0.86
N GLY A 88 0.08 -9.17 -2.09
CA GLY A 88 1.40 -8.65 -2.44
C GLY A 88 1.48 -7.13 -2.31
N HIS A 89 2.37 -6.51 -3.11
CA HIS A 89 2.50 -5.05 -3.17
C HIS A 89 1.32 -4.39 -3.87
N ASP A 90 0.72 -5.09 -4.81
CA ASP A 90 -0.39 -4.58 -5.63
C ASP A 90 -1.73 -4.96 -5.04
N MET A 91 -2.71 -4.09 -5.19
CA MET A 91 -4.10 -4.38 -4.87
C MET A 91 -4.73 -5.17 -6.03
N GLY A 92 -4.62 -6.48 -5.97
CA GLY A 92 -5.23 -7.39 -6.95
C GLY A 92 -6.75 -7.42 -6.89
N PRO A 93 -7.39 -7.99 -7.92
CA PRO A 93 -8.86 -8.13 -7.95
C PRO A 93 -9.40 -8.87 -6.72
N GLY A 94 -10.48 -8.37 -6.15
CA GLY A 94 -11.12 -8.94 -4.96
C GLY A 94 -10.58 -8.44 -3.62
N ILE A 95 -9.47 -7.69 -3.62
CA ILE A 95 -8.89 -7.14 -2.38
C ILE A 95 -9.82 -6.14 -1.71
N GLU A 96 -10.68 -5.48 -2.48
CA GLU A 96 -11.67 -4.53 -2.00
C GLU A 96 -12.63 -5.14 -1.00
N ALA A 97 -12.95 -6.44 -1.13
CA ALA A 97 -13.80 -7.16 -0.20
C ALA A 97 -13.18 -7.28 1.21
N VAL A 98 -11.86 -7.19 1.31
CA VAL A 98 -11.11 -7.24 2.58
C VAL A 98 -10.83 -5.83 3.11
N ILE A 99 -10.32 -4.94 2.24
CA ILE A 99 -9.85 -3.61 2.66
C ILE A 99 -11.03 -2.67 2.94
N THR A 100 -12.08 -2.69 2.12
CA THR A 100 -13.18 -1.73 2.26
C THR A 100 -13.88 -1.84 3.63
N PRO A 101 -14.30 -3.02 4.11
CA PRO A 101 -14.90 -3.14 5.44
C PRO A 101 -13.95 -2.69 6.56
N ALA A 102 -12.66 -3.02 6.45
CA ALA A 102 -11.68 -2.65 7.45
C ALA A 102 -11.48 -1.11 7.52
N VAL A 103 -11.41 -0.45 6.37
CA VAL A 103 -11.32 1.02 6.30
C VAL A 103 -12.60 1.67 6.81
N CYS A 104 -13.77 1.15 6.44
CA CYS A 104 -15.05 1.67 6.95
C CYS A 104 -15.11 1.56 8.48
N ALA A 105 -14.74 0.41 9.03
CA ALA A 105 -14.70 0.20 10.48
C ALA A 105 -13.74 1.18 11.17
N PHE A 106 -12.53 1.35 10.63
CA PHE A 106 -11.55 2.32 11.13
C PHE A 106 -12.09 3.76 11.11
N MET A 107 -12.85 4.11 10.09
CA MET A 107 -13.47 5.44 9.97
C MET A 107 -14.76 5.60 10.77
N GLY A 108 -15.25 4.57 11.44
CA GLY A 108 -16.55 4.58 12.13
C GLY A 108 -17.74 4.64 11.18
N LEU A 109 -17.59 4.15 9.95
CA LEU A 109 -18.64 4.08 8.92
C LEU A 109 -19.23 2.66 8.87
N GLU A 110 -20.52 2.56 8.60
CA GLU A 110 -21.12 1.27 8.25
C GLU A 110 -20.61 0.83 6.87
N ALA A 111 -20.26 -0.46 6.74
CA ALA A 111 -19.94 -1.02 5.43
C ALA A 111 -21.19 -1.04 4.56
N LEU A 112 -21.08 -0.52 3.35
CA LEU A 112 -22.16 -0.53 2.34
C LEU A 112 -22.42 -1.94 1.83
#